data_226f8f57857686e38f9c66eba1729402
#
_entry.id   226f8f57857686e38f9c66eba1729402
#
_cell.length_a   1.000
_cell.length_b   1.000
_cell.length_c   1.000
_cell.angle_alpha   90.00
_cell.angle_beta   90.00
_cell.angle_gamma   90.00
#
_symmetry.space_group_name_H-M   'P 1'
#
loop_
_entity.id
_entity.type
_entity.pdbx_description
1 polymer ?
#
loop_
_entity_poly.entity_id
_entity_poly.type
_entity_poly.pdbx_seq_one_letter_code
_entity_poly.pdbx_strand_id
1 'polypeptide(L)'
;MKILLTGASGFIGNALRKAWVNQYDWYAPNHSELDLLEMGSVESYLRMNCFDVVVHAANTNNVVHPELADNLLDYNLRMFCNLERCHDLYGKMLYFGSGAEYDMNHYVPKMKESYFGKHVPADPYGFSKYIMSKITERKDNIYNFRLFGVYGCGEEWRRRFISNMIYQAFTCSEMKMDQNRLFDYLYIDDLLNAIDSILTCTPKHHHYNLCSGRVVSLYELAEMVKEVTGTNAKIVVDRMGWKPEYSGDNSLFADEFGELHISSMRETVCNMVDYYRKNGFN
;
A
#
# COMPACT_ATOMS: atom_id res chain seq x y z
N MET A 1 4.00 -11.64 20.91
CA MET A 1 2.80 -11.05 20.25
C MET A 1 2.47 -11.92 19.05
N LYS A 2 1.24 -12.42 19.03
CA LYS A 2 0.74 -13.34 17.99
C LYS A 2 -0.01 -12.53 16.92
N ILE A 3 0.47 -12.59 15.70
CA ILE A 3 -0.02 -11.72 14.61
C ILE A 3 -0.59 -12.57 13.46
N LEU A 4 -1.84 -12.32 13.09
CA LEU A 4 -2.39 -12.79 11.83
C LEU A 4 -2.05 -11.79 10.72
N LEU A 5 -1.35 -12.25 9.68
CA LEU A 5 -1.07 -11.48 8.48
C LEU A 5 -1.89 -12.04 7.31
N THR A 6 -2.88 -11.29 6.85
CA THR A 6 -3.58 -11.61 5.61
C THR A 6 -2.89 -10.96 4.42
N GLY A 7 -2.94 -11.58 3.24
CA GLY A 7 -2.26 -11.06 2.06
C GLY A 7 -0.73 -11.20 2.08
N ALA A 8 -0.21 -12.18 2.80
CA ALA A 8 1.23 -12.44 2.97
C ALA A 8 1.98 -12.76 1.66
N SER A 9 1.29 -13.16 0.59
CA SER A 9 1.86 -13.39 -0.74
C SER A 9 2.01 -12.10 -1.56
N GLY A 10 1.30 -11.02 -1.18
CA GLY A 10 1.38 -9.73 -1.85
C GLY A 10 2.67 -8.97 -1.52
N PHE A 11 2.92 -7.86 -2.23
CA PHE A 11 4.14 -7.06 -2.09
C PHE A 11 4.40 -6.63 -0.64
N ILE A 12 3.45 -5.93 0.00
CA ILE A 12 3.61 -5.43 1.37
C ILE A 12 3.61 -6.60 2.38
N GLY A 13 2.69 -7.55 2.25
CA GLY A 13 2.61 -8.69 3.18
C GLY A 13 3.86 -9.56 3.16
N ASN A 14 4.44 -9.81 1.99
CA ASN A 14 5.70 -10.56 1.87
C ASN A 14 6.89 -9.81 2.50
N ALA A 15 6.94 -8.47 2.35
CA ALA A 15 7.96 -7.66 2.99
C ALA A 15 7.84 -7.70 4.52
N LEU A 16 6.63 -7.54 5.07
CA LEU A 16 6.35 -7.66 6.50
C LEU A 16 6.80 -9.01 7.08
N ARG A 17 6.39 -10.11 6.42
CA ARG A 17 6.73 -11.46 6.85
C ARG A 17 8.24 -11.69 6.89
N LYS A 18 8.98 -11.16 5.91
CA LYS A 18 10.45 -11.32 5.84
C LYS A 18 11.20 -10.47 6.85
N ALA A 19 10.75 -9.25 7.09
CA ALA A 19 11.43 -8.29 7.95
C ALA A 19 11.51 -8.77 9.41
N TRP A 20 10.43 -9.37 9.93
CA TRP A 20 10.33 -9.68 11.36
C TRP A 20 10.03 -11.15 11.66
N VAL A 21 10.50 -12.05 10.83
CA VAL A 21 10.28 -13.49 10.95
C VAL A 21 10.66 -14.06 12.33
N ASN A 22 11.63 -13.45 13.02
CA ASN A 22 12.10 -13.88 14.33
C ASN A 22 11.68 -12.95 15.49
N GLN A 23 10.96 -11.84 15.20
CA GLN A 23 10.61 -10.84 16.22
C GLN A 23 9.20 -11.05 16.76
N TYR A 24 8.29 -11.50 15.92
CA TYR A 24 6.89 -11.73 16.24
C TYR A 24 6.46 -13.15 15.82
N ASP A 25 5.42 -13.64 16.45
CA ASP A 25 4.81 -14.94 16.12
C ASP A 25 3.79 -14.75 14.98
N TRP A 26 4.27 -14.84 13.72
CA TRP A 26 3.50 -14.59 12.52
C TRP A 26 2.74 -15.81 12.03
N TYR A 27 1.43 -15.63 11.84
CA TYR A 27 0.53 -16.55 11.17
C TYR A 27 0.13 -15.96 9.82
N ALA A 28 0.61 -16.57 8.77
CA ALA A 28 0.39 -16.11 7.39
C ALA A 28 -0.28 -17.22 6.56
N PRO A 29 -1.56 -17.55 6.87
CA PRO A 29 -2.26 -18.66 6.23
C PRO A 29 -2.46 -18.39 4.73
N ASN A 30 -2.41 -19.47 3.96
CA ASN A 30 -2.82 -19.46 2.57
C ASN A 30 -4.36 -19.61 2.44
N HIS A 31 -4.89 -19.51 1.22
CA HIS A 31 -6.33 -19.58 0.97
C HIS A 31 -7.00 -20.89 1.43
N SER A 32 -6.28 -22.01 1.42
CA SER A 32 -6.84 -23.29 1.88
C SER A 32 -6.90 -23.43 3.40
N GLU A 33 -6.11 -22.63 4.12
CA GLU A 33 -6.07 -22.58 5.59
C GLU A 33 -7.03 -21.52 6.14
N LEU A 34 -7.17 -20.39 5.42
CA LEU A 34 -8.06 -19.29 5.77
C LEU A 34 -8.65 -18.65 4.51
N ASP A 35 -9.88 -18.97 4.19
CA ASP A 35 -10.64 -18.28 3.15
C ASP A 35 -11.33 -17.05 3.75
N LEU A 36 -10.81 -15.86 3.41
CA LEU A 36 -11.36 -14.59 3.89
C LEU A 36 -12.74 -14.27 3.31
N LEU A 37 -13.14 -14.90 2.21
CA LEU A 37 -14.47 -14.72 1.63
C LEU A 37 -15.57 -15.53 2.36
N GLU A 38 -15.17 -16.52 3.17
CA GLU A 38 -16.08 -17.38 3.91
C GLU A 38 -16.09 -17.04 5.40
N MET A 39 -17.22 -16.49 5.88
CA MET A 39 -17.38 -16.05 7.27
C MET A 39 -17.07 -17.14 8.29
N GLY A 40 -17.53 -18.37 8.05
CA GLY A 40 -17.29 -19.51 8.94
C GLY A 40 -15.82 -19.91 9.03
N SER A 41 -15.06 -19.76 7.93
CA SER A 41 -13.62 -19.98 7.90
C SER A 41 -12.91 -18.94 8.79
N VAL A 42 -13.26 -17.65 8.62
CA VAL A 42 -12.67 -16.56 9.39
C VAL A 42 -12.94 -16.70 10.88
N GLU A 43 -14.20 -16.90 11.27
CA GLU A 43 -14.57 -17.04 12.67
C GLU A 43 -13.88 -18.23 13.34
N SER A 44 -13.89 -19.39 12.70
CA SER A 44 -13.27 -20.61 13.22
C SER A 44 -11.78 -20.44 13.40
N TYR A 45 -11.11 -19.83 12.41
CA TYR A 45 -9.65 -19.61 12.45
C TYR A 45 -9.25 -18.64 13.57
N LEU A 46 -10.00 -17.54 13.75
CA LEU A 46 -9.76 -16.58 14.81
C LEU A 46 -9.99 -17.16 16.20
N ARG A 47 -11.08 -17.93 16.40
CA ARG A 47 -11.38 -18.60 17.69
C ARG A 47 -10.31 -19.61 18.10
N MET A 48 -9.78 -20.38 17.15
CA MET A 48 -8.74 -21.38 17.42
C MET A 48 -7.40 -20.75 17.81
N ASN A 49 -7.11 -19.57 17.31
CA ASN A 49 -5.75 -19.03 17.37
C ASN A 49 -5.56 -17.87 18.37
N CYS A 50 -6.57 -17.07 18.70
CA CYS A 50 -6.51 -15.95 19.65
C CYS A 50 -5.36 -14.97 19.35
N PHE A 51 -5.52 -14.13 18.33
CA PHE A 51 -4.49 -13.17 17.89
C PHE A 51 -4.49 -11.89 18.71
N ASP A 52 -3.30 -11.36 19.01
CA ASP A 52 -3.12 -10.03 19.60
C ASP A 52 -3.39 -8.95 18.53
N VAL A 53 -2.91 -9.19 17.29
CA VAL A 53 -3.02 -8.25 16.18
C VAL A 53 -3.42 -8.98 14.89
N VAL A 54 -4.32 -8.38 14.13
CA VAL A 54 -4.58 -8.72 12.73
C VAL A 54 -3.98 -7.63 11.86
N VAL A 55 -3.05 -7.98 10.96
CA VAL A 55 -2.56 -7.07 9.91
C VAL A 55 -3.26 -7.45 8.62
N HIS A 56 -4.22 -6.62 8.20
CA HIS A 56 -5.02 -6.87 7.00
C HIS A 56 -4.41 -6.18 5.78
N ALA A 57 -3.54 -6.91 5.06
CA ALA A 57 -2.92 -6.49 3.81
C ALA A 57 -3.51 -7.20 2.57
N ALA A 58 -4.45 -8.12 2.76
CA ALA A 58 -5.13 -8.77 1.64
C ALA A 58 -5.96 -7.75 0.86
N ASN A 59 -5.81 -7.76 -0.45
CA ASN A 59 -6.52 -6.87 -1.35
C ASN A 59 -6.58 -7.47 -2.75
N THR A 60 -7.76 -7.53 -3.33
CA THR A 60 -7.95 -7.84 -4.74
C THR A 60 -7.86 -6.55 -5.54
N ASN A 61 -7.09 -6.55 -6.60
CA ASN A 61 -7.05 -5.44 -7.55
C ASN A 61 -7.05 -5.99 -8.98
N ASN A 62 -7.67 -5.24 -9.90
CA ASN A 62 -7.76 -5.59 -11.32
C ASN A 62 -6.43 -5.54 -12.08
N VAL A 63 -5.38 -5.13 -11.39
CA VAL A 63 -4.01 -5.04 -11.90
C VAL A 63 -3.35 -6.40 -11.91
N VAL A 64 -3.43 -7.10 -10.77
CA VAL A 64 -2.85 -8.44 -10.59
C VAL A 64 -3.82 -9.52 -11.06
N HIS A 65 -5.13 -9.27 -10.91
CA HIS A 65 -6.21 -10.20 -11.21
C HIS A 65 -7.25 -9.55 -12.14
N PRO A 66 -6.95 -9.35 -13.45
CA PRO A 66 -7.88 -8.73 -14.40
C PRO A 66 -9.21 -9.49 -14.52
N GLU A 67 -9.17 -10.81 -14.33
CA GLU A 67 -10.34 -11.70 -14.34
C GLU A 67 -11.30 -11.44 -13.18
N LEU A 68 -10.84 -10.78 -12.13
CA LEU A 68 -11.64 -10.44 -10.93
C LEU A 68 -12.11 -8.98 -10.95
N ALA A 69 -11.91 -8.23 -12.03
CA ALA A 69 -12.24 -6.80 -12.10
C ALA A 69 -13.70 -6.51 -11.75
N ASP A 70 -14.63 -7.34 -12.20
CA ASP A 70 -16.07 -7.19 -11.94
C ASP A 70 -16.44 -7.50 -10.49
N ASN A 71 -15.63 -8.27 -9.77
CA ASN A 71 -15.87 -8.69 -8.39
C ASN A 71 -15.00 -7.95 -7.36
N LEU A 72 -14.19 -6.99 -7.80
CA LEU A 72 -13.23 -6.29 -6.95
C LEU A 72 -13.88 -5.67 -5.71
N LEU A 73 -14.99 -4.97 -5.90
CA LEU A 73 -15.73 -4.33 -4.82
C LEU A 73 -16.25 -5.38 -3.81
N ASP A 74 -16.91 -6.42 -4.30
CA ASP A 74 -17.48 -7.47 -3.47
C ASP A 74 -16.40 -8.21 -2.66
N TYR A 75 -15.33 -8.65 -3.32
CA TYR A 75 -14.27 -9.41 -2.66
C TYR A 75 -13.54 -8.59 -1.59
N ASN A 76 -13.18 -7.36 -1.88
CA ASN A 76 -12.52 -6.51 -0.90
C ASN A 76 -13.41 -6.22 0.31
N LEU A 77 -14.69 -5.92 0.08
CA LEU A 77 -15.64 -5.70 1.17
C LEU A 77 -15.88 -6.99 1.99
N ARG A 78 -16.07 -8.13 1.34
CA ARG A 78 -16.30 -9.41 2.05
C ARG A 78 -15.11 -9.78 2.92
N MET A 79 -13.87 -9.74 2.40
CA MET A 79 -12.68 -10.05 3.18
C MET A 79 -12.56 -9.16 4.42
N PHE A 80 -12.76 -7.85 4.25
CA PHE A 80 -12.70 -6.90 5.36
C PHE A 80 -13.86 -7.10 6.35
N CYS A 81 -15.12 -7.20 5.87
CA CYS A 81 -16.28 -7.32 6.73
C CYS A 81 -16.31 -8.64 7.51
N ASN A 82 -15.78 -9.73 6.96
CA ASN A 82 -15.67 -10.99 7.68
C ASN A 82 -14.68 -10.88 8.86
N LEU A 83 -13.58 -10.17 8.70
CA LEU A 83 -12.67 -9.88 9.80
C LEU A 83 -13.28 -8.88 10.80
N GLU A 84 -13.94 -7.82 10.30
CA GLU A 84 -14.57 -6.79 11.13
C GLU A 84 -15.69 -7.34 12.00
N ARG A 85 -16.52 -8.26 11.50
CA ARG A 85 -17.58 -8.93 12.29
C ARG A 85 -17.02 -9.75 13.45
N CYS A 86 -15.80 -10.21 13.34
CA CYS A 86 -15.09 -10.95 14.38
C CYS A 86 -14.15 -10.08 15.21
N HIS A 87 -14.38 -8.76 15.28
CA HIS A 87 -13.46 -7.81 15.93
C HIS A 87 -13.25 -8.08 17.42
N ASP A 88 -14.14 -8.81 18.07
CA ASP A 88 -14.07 -9.25 19.47
C ASP A 88 -13.18 -10.51 19.68
N LEU A 89 -12.71 -11.15 18.60
CA LEU A 89 -11.88 -12.35 18.64
C LEU A 89 -10.38 -12.07 18.50
N TYR A 90 -9.99 -10.80 18.41
CA TYR A 90 -8.60 -10.37 18.37
C TYR A 90 -8.40 -9.04 19.12
N GLY A 91 -7.17 -8.73 19.50
CA GLY A 91 -6.88 -7.50 20.24
C GLY A 91 -7.10 -6.25 19.40
N LYS A 92 -6.43 -6.12 18.25
CA LYS A 92 -6.63 -5.01 17.30
C LYS A 92 -6.41 -5.43 15.85
N MET A 93 -6.97 -4.65 14.90
CA MET A 93 -6.71 -4.81 13.47
C MET A 93 -6.05 -3.55 12.89
N LEU A 94 -4.92 -3.73 12.23
CA LEU A 94 -4.27 -2.72 11.39
C LEU A 94 -4.69 -3.00 9.94
N TYR A 95 -5.48 -2.11 9.38
CA TYR A 95 -5.97 -2.20 8.01
C TYR A 95 -5.19 -1.26 7.10
N PHE A 96 -4.70 -1.75 5.98
CA PHE A 96 -4.04 -0.93 4.98
C PHE A 96 -5.05 -0.41 3.96
N GLY A 97 -5.50 0.82 4.23
CA GLY A 97 -6.31 1.60 3.32
C GLY A 97 -5.49 2.22 2.18
N SER A 98 -6.02 3.26 1.59
CA SER A 98 -5.40 3.90 0.43
C SER A 98 -5.73 5.38 0.36
N GLY A 99 -4.82 6.20 -0.16
CA GLY A 99 -5.14 7.57 -0.55
C GLY A 99 -6.25 7.66 -1.62
N ALA A 100 -6.60 6.55 -2.29
CA ALA A 100 -7.74 6.49 -3.21
C ALA A 100 -9.11 6.65 -2.51
N GLU A 101 -9.17 6.55 -1.18
CA GLU A 101 -10.37 6.82 -0.37
C GLU A 101 -10.86 8.27 -0.48
N TYR A 102 -10.01 9.19 -0.94
CA TYR A 102 -10.28 10.62 -1.03
C TYR A 102 -10.88 11.09 -2.37
N ASP A 103 -11.35 10.23 -3.21
CA ASP A 103 -11.83 10.55 -4.56
C ASP A 103 -10.81 11.31 -5.44
N MET A 104 -10.27 10.61 -6.41
CA MET A 104 -9.22 11.13 -7.30
C MET A 104 -9.63 12.35 -8.13
N ASN A 105 -10.96 12.59 -8.32
CA ASN A 105 -11.47 13.75 -9.07
C ASN A 105 -11.45 15.04 -8.24
N HIS A 106 -11.37 14.94 -6.91
CA HIS A 106 -11.38 16.08 -5.98
C HIS A 106 -10.10 16.11 -5.12
N TYR A 107 -9.02 15.55 -5.65
CA TYR A 107 -7.77 15.49 -4.93
C TYR A 107 -7.11 16.86 -4.81
N VAL A 108 -6.62 17.18 -3.61
CA VAL A 108 -5.83 18.39 -3.35
C VAL A 108 -4.44 17.99 -2.86
N PRO A 109 -3.39 18.81 -3.13
CA PRO A 109 -2.05 18.56 -2.63
C PRO A 109 -2.01 18.39 -1.11
N LYS A 110 -1.20 17.44 -0.63
CA LYS A 110 -1.06 17.11 0.81
C LYS A 110 -2.40 16.87 1.48
N MET A 111 -3.14 15.89 0.94
CA MET A 111 -4.47 15.51 1.42
C MET A 111 -4.43 15.16 2.91
N LYS A 112 -5.30 15.83 3.71
CA LYS A 112 -5.41 15.61 5.15
C LYS A 112 -6.53 14.62 5.48
N GLU A 113 -6.40 13.93 6.63
CA GLU A 113 -7.44 13.01 7.12
C GLU A 113 -8.80 13.69 7.30
N SER A 114 -8.81 14.97 7.70
CA SER A 114 -10.04 15.78 7.86
C SER A 114 -10.81 16.01 6.55
N TYR A 115 -10.20 15.71 5.39
CA TYR A 115 -10.88 15.79 4.10
C TYR A 115 -11.74 14.56 3.80
N PHE A 116 -11.51 13.46 4.49
CA PHE A 116 -12.25 12.21 4.28
C PHE A 116 -13.76 12.40 4.47
N GLY A 117 -14.54 11.86 3.55
CA GLY A 117 -15.99 11.94 3.58
C GLY A 117 -16.59 13.17 2.90
N LYS A 118 -15.79 14.13 2.41
CA LYS A 118 -16.31 15.27 1.62
C LYS A 118 -16.76 14.83 0.21
N HIS A 119 -16.08 13.86 -0.36
CA HIS A 119 -16.41 13.27 -1.66
C HIS A 119 -16.33 11.75 -1.56
N VAL A 120 -17.16 11.07 -2.35
CA VAL A 120 -17.18 9.61 -2.43
C VAL A 120 -16.52 9.19 -3.72
N PRO A 121 -15.49 8.31 -3.69
CA PRO A 121 -14.84 7.83 -4.90
C PRO A 121 -15.82 7.16 -5.88
N ALA A 122 -15.70 7.48 -7.15
CA ALA A 122 -16.54 6.91 -8.20
C ALA A 122 -15.99 5.59 -8.77
N ASP A 123 -14.67 5.35 -8.64
CA ASP A 123 -14.07 4.10 -9.10
C ASP A 123 -14.27 2.96 -8.08
N PRO A 124 -14.43 1.70 -8.55
CA PRO A 124 -14.73 0.56 -7.66
C PRO A 124 -13.67 0.31 -6.57
N TYR A 125 -12.39 0.59 -6.87
CA TYR A 125 -11.31 0.40 -5.90
C TYR A 125 -11.38 1.45 -4.80
N GLY A 126 -11.38 2.73 -5.16
CA GLY A 126 -11.49 3.83 -4.19
C GLY A 126 -12.77 3.73 -3.38
N PHE A 127 -13.90 3.37 -4.02
CA PHE A 127 -15.17 3.19 -3.34
C PHE A 127 -15.13 2.05 -2.32
N SER A 128 -14.54 0.89 -2.65
CA SER A 128 -14.37 -0.20 -1.69
C SER A 128 -13.55 0.24 -0.46
N LYS A 129 -12.43 0.92 -0.70
CA LYS A 129 -11.57 1.45 0.36
C LYS A 129 -12.28 2.50 1.22
N TYR A 130 -13.08 3.37 0.60
CA TYR A 130 -13.90 4.36 1.29
C TYR A 130 -14.93 3.72 2.24
N ILE A 131 -15.66 2.68 1.79
CA ILE A 131 -16.64 1.97 2.63
C ILE A 131 -15.94 1.31 3.83
N MET A 132 -14.84 0.59 3.60
CA MET A 132 -14.07 -0.04 4.67
C MET A 132 -13.58 0.98 5.69
N SER A 133 -13.09 2.14 5.22
CA SER A 133 -12.68 3.25 6.06
C SER A 133 -13.85 3.79 6.90
N LYS A 134 -15.05 3.93 6.34
CA LYS A 134 -16.26 4.33 7.09
C LYS A 134 -16.65 3.32 8.16
N ILE A 135 -16.41 2.05 7.95
CA ILE A 135 -16.68 1.00 8.96
C ILE A 135 -15.67 1.11 10.11
N THR A 136 -14.38 1.40 9.84
CA THR A 136 -13.38 1.55 10.90
C THR A 136 -13.70 2.67 11.89
N GLU A 137 -14.38 3.74 11.46
CA GLU A 137 -14.81 4.84 12.35
C GLU A 137 -15.73 4.38 13.51
N ARG A 138 -16.31 3.17 13.42
CA ARG A 138 -17.30 2.65 14.37
C ARG A 138 -16.77 1.52 15.26
N LYS A 139 -15.49 1.23 15.19
CA LYS A 139 -14.86 0.10 15.90
C LYS A 139 -13.66 0.58 16.71
N ASP A 140 -13.65 0.30 18.00
CA ASP A 140 -12.63 0.79 18.92
C ASP A 140 -11.25 0.15 18.72
N ASN A 141 -11.18 -1.01 18.06
CA ASN A 141 -9.95 -1.77 17.87
C ASN A 141 -9.54 -1.97 16.40
N ILE A 142 -10.12 -1.22 15.45
CA ILE A 142 -9.75 -1.28 14.03
C ILE A 142 -9.20 0.08 13.60
N TYR A 143 -8.01 0.08 13.00
CA TYR A 143 -7.26 1.26 12.62
C TYR A 143 -6.88 1.21 11.15
N ASN A 144 -7.19 2.28 10.43
CA ASN A 144 -6.91 2.43 8.99
C ASN A 144 -5.67 3.27 8.75
N PHE A 145 -4.67 2.68 8.11
CA PHE A 145 -3.48 3.38 7.63
C PHE A 145 -3.58 3.54 6.12
N ARG A 146 -3.88 4.77 5.67
CA ARG A 146 -4.03 5.11 4.25
C ARG A 146 -2.68 5.20 3.59
N LEU A 147 -2.31 4.14 2.88
CA LEU A 147 -1.07 4.10 2.12
C LEU A 147 -1.19 4.91 0.83
N PHE A 148 -0.15 5.65 0.51
CA PHE A 148 -0.01 6.34 -0.78
C PHE A 148 0.85 5.50 -1.73
N GLY A 149 1.82 6.08 -2.40
CA GLY A 149 2.65 5.36 -3.38
C GLY A 149 3.71 4.45 -2.76
N VAL A 150 3.34 3.32 -2.17
CA VAL A 150 4.35 2.37 -1.67
C VAL A 150 5.07 1.70 -2.83
N TYR A 151 6.40 1.73 -2.80
CA TYR A 151 7.26 1.17 -3.84
C TYR A 151 8.46 0.43 -3.26
N GLY A 152 9.13 -0.39 -4.07
CA GLY A 152 10.35 -1.09 -3.67
C GLY A 152 10.62 -2.37 -4.43
N CYS A 153 11.66 -3.09 -4.00
CA CYS A 153 12.07 -4.33 -4.63
C CYS A 153 10.98 -5.40 -4.58
N GLY A 154 10.65 -5.98 -5.74
CA GLY A 154 9.64 -7.03 -5.84
C GLY A 154 8.20 -6.54 -5.97
N GLU A 155 7.96 -5.26 -6.20
CA GLU A 155 6.64 -4.76 -6.59
C GLU A 155 6.25 -5.24 -8.01
N GLU A 156 4.95 -5.12 -8.36
CA GLU A 156 4.45 -5.47 -9.71
C GLU A 156 4.99 -4.49 -10.76
N TRP A 157 6.07 -4.86 -11.42
CA TRP A 157 6.82 -3.99 -12.31
C TRP A 157 6.05 -3.54 -13.57
N ARG A 158 5.08 -4.30 -14.05
CA ARG A 158 4.34 -3.97 -15.28
C ARG A 158 3.51 -2.70 -15.14
N ARG A 159 3.11 -2.36 -13.91
CA ARG A 159 2.15 -1.25 -13.65
C ARG A 159 2.64 -0.24 -12.63
N ARG A 160 3.65 -0.58 -11.82
CA ARG A 160 4.26 0.36 -10.88
C ARG A 160 5.29 1.22 -11.60
N PHE A 161 5.18 2.53 -11.45
CA PHE A 161 5.91 3.48 -12.28
C PHE A 161 7.43 3.27 -12.22
N ILE A 162 8.03 3.24 -11.01
CA ILE A 162 9.50 3.18 -10.86
C ILE A 162 10.07 1.89 -11.44
N SER A 163 9.53 0.75 -11.07
CA SER A 163 9.97 -0.56 -11.58
C SER A 163 9.70 -0.74 -13.07
N ASN A 164 8.62 -0.15 -13.60
CA ASN A 164 8.35 -0.13 -15.04
C ASN A 164 9.37 0.73 -15.80
N MET A 165 9.75 1.90 -15.26
CA MET A 165 10.82 2.71 -15.84
C MET A 165 12.17 1.97 -15.84
N ILE A 166 12.48 1.23 -14.78
CA ILE A 166 13.69 0.39 -14.71
C ILE A 166 13.62 -0.71 -15.78
N TYR A 167 12.49 -1.38 -15.93
CA TYR A 167 12.29 -2.38 -16.99
C TYR A 167 12.53 -1.78 -18.38
N GLN A 168 11.88 -0.64 -18.68
CA GLN A 168 12.05 0.03 -19.98
C GLN A 168 13.49 0.49 -20.21
N ALA A 169 14.17 0.98 -19.17
CA ALA A 169 15.57 1.38 -19.26
C ALA A 169 16.50 0.23 -19.64
N PHE A 170 16.18 -1.01 -19.27
CA PHE A 170 16.98 -2.19 -19.62
C PHE A 170 16.61 -2.82 -20.96
N THR A 171 15.37 -2.66 -21.42
CA THR A 171 14.83 -3.47 -22.52
C THR A 171 14.38 -2.67 -23.74
N CYS A 172 14.19 -1.36 -23.60
CA CYS A 172 13.60 -0.50 -24.64
C CYS A 172 14.55 0.62 -25.07
N SER A 173 14.36 1.11 -26.28
CA SER A 173 15.03 2.31 -26.80
C SER A 173 14.37 3.61 -26.32
N GLU A 174 13.16 3.53 -25.78
CA GLU A 174 12.38 4.62 -25.24
C GLU A 174 11.77 4.24 -23.88
N MET A 175 11.81 5.18 -22.93
CA MET A 175 11.15 5.10 -21.63
C MET A 175 9.86 5.92 -21.71
N LYS A 176 8.72 5.26 -21.88
CA LYS A 176 7.41 5.91 -22.11
C LYS A 176 6.65 6.09 -20.81
N MET A 177 6.11 7.28 -20.64
CA MET A 177 5.18 7.61 -19.57
C MET A 177 3.99 8.38 -20.12
N ASP A 178 2.80 8.18 -19.54
CA ASP A 178 1.57 8.78 -20.01
C ASP A 178 1.58 10.32 -19.87
N GLN A 179 1.67 10.82 -18.65
CA GLN A 179 1.63 12.25 -18.35
C GLN A 179 2.35 12.52 -17.02
N ASN A 180 3.00 13.67 -16.90
CA ASN A 180 3.69 14.04 -15.66
C ASN A 180 2.71 14.36 -14.52
N ARG A 181 3.13 14.09 -13.28
CA ARG A 181 2.44 14.49 -12.04
C ARG A 181 3.41 14.51 -10.87
N LEU A 182 3.09 15.25 -9.84
CA LEU A 182 3.73 15.14 -8.53
C LEU A 182 3.11 13.96 -7.75
N PHE A 183 3.96 13.13 -7.19
CA PHE A 183 3.52 11.91 -6.53
C PHE A 183 4.30 11.68 -5.23
N ASP A 184 3.60 11.30 -4.17
CA ASP A 184 4.18 10.91 -2.89
C ASP A 184 4.51 9.41 -2.91
N TYR A 185 5.79 9.10 -2.78
CA TYR A 185 6.30 7.73 -2.77
C TYR A 185 6.91 7.39 -1.42
N LEU A 186 6.45 6.31 -0.80
CA LEU A 186 6.97 5.74 0.45
C LEU A 186 7.69 4.42 0.14
N TYR A 187 8.98 4.37 0.47
CA TYR A 187 9.78 3.15 0.25
C TYR A 187 9.32 2.04 1.21
N ILE A 188 9.36 0.79 0.72
CA ILE A 188 8.84 -0.36 1.47
C ILE A 188 9.51 -0.52 2.84
N ASP A 189 10.83 -0.30 2.96
CA ASP A 189 11.53 -0.45 4.23
C ASP A 189 11.16 0.69 5.21
N ASP A 190 10.90 1.91 4.71
CA ASP A 190 10.40 3.02 5.53
C ASP A 190 8.99 2.72 6.06
N LEU A 191 8.13 2.10 5.23
CA LEU A 191 6.82 1.60 5.65
C LEU A 191 6.95 0.52 6.75
N LEU A 192 7.89 -0.42 6.61
CA LEU A 192 8.11 -1.44 7.62
C LEU A 192 8.45 -0.80 8.97
N ASN A 193 9.38 0.14 9.01
CA ASN A 193 9.75 0.86 10.23
C ASN A 193 8.54 1.58 10.87
N ALA A 194 7.67 2.18 10.07
CA ALA A 194 6.43 2.80 10.55
C ALA A 194 5.49 1.77 11.19
N ILE A 195 5.32 0.61 10.58
CA ILE A 195 4.41 -0.44 11.07
C ILE A 195 4.92 -1.02 12.40
N ASP A 196 6.23 -1.17 12.59
CA ASP A 196 6.81 -1.65 13.86
C ASP A 196 6.39 -0.77 15.04
N SER A 197 6.42 0.55 14.86
CA SER A 197 5.94 1.51 15.86
C SER A 197 4.46 1.35 16.20
N ILE A 198 3.63 1.05 15.18
CA ILE A 198 2.18 0.88 15.35
C ILE A 198 1.82 -0.46 16.01
N LEU A 199 2.60 -1.52 15.75
CA LEU A 199 2.31 -2.86 16.28
C LEU A 199 2.30 -2.87 17.81
N THR A 200 3.15 -2.09 18.45
CA THR A 200 3.39 -2.12 19.90
C THR A 200 2.52 -1.16 20.71
N CYS A 201 1.77 -0.27 20.09
CA CYS A 201 0.93 0.73 20.75
C CYS A 201 -0.55 0.62 20.35
N THR A 202 -1.44 1.31 21.06
CA THR A 202 -2.83 1.50 20.66
C THR A 202 -2.96 2.89 20.03
N PRO A 203 -3.28 2.99 18.71
CA PRO A 203 -3.45 4.28 18.06
C PRO A 203 -4.59 5.10 18.68
N LYS A 204 -4.44 6.42 18.76
CA LYS A 204 -5.46 7.33 19.32
C LYS A 204 -6.56 7.65 18.31
N HIS A 205 -6.24 7.60 17.02
CA HIS A 205 -7.18 7.90 15.95
C HIS A 205 -7.44 6.65 15.11
N HIS A 206 -8.63 6.59 14.48
CA HIS A 206 -8.98 5.46 13.61
C HIS A 206 -8.34 5.54 12.22
N HIS A 207 -7.81 6.69 11.82
CA HIS A 207 -7.28 6.93 10.47
C HIS A 207 -5.99 7.74 10.52
N TYR A 208 -5.01 7.29 9.75
CA TYR A 208 -3.75 8.01 9.53
C TYR A 208 -3.37 7.93 8.05
N ASN A 209 -2.90 9.04 7.50
CA ASN A 209 -2.19 8.99 6.24
C ASN A 209 -0.77 8.49 6.50
N LEU A 210 -0.42 7.37 5.87
CA LEU A 210 0.91 6.80 5.94
C LEU A 210 1.59 7.00 4.58
N CYS A 211 2.34 8.09 4.49
CA CYS A 211 2.99 8.60 3.29
C CYS A 211 4.31 9.28 3.65
N SER A 212 5.14 9.58 2.65
CA SER A 212 6.43 10.22 2.90
C SER A 212 6.31 11.71 3.26
N GLY A 213 5.19 12.35 2.91
CA GLY A 213 5.02 13.80 3.02
C GLY A 213 5.86 14.60 2.01
N ARG A 214 6.57 13.92 1.10
CA ARG A 214 7.42 14.51 0.05
C ARG A 214 6.89 14.12 -1.32
N VAL A 215 6.99 15.03 -2.26
CA VAL A 215 6.58 14.77 -3.64
C VAL A 215 7.79 14.83 -4.58
N VAL A 216 7.71 14.03 -5.62
CA VAL A 216 8.65 14.01 -6.74
C VAL A 216 7.85 13.93 -8.03
N SER A 217 8.29 14.54 -9.11
CA SER A 217 7.63 14.39 -10.40
C SER A 217 7.98 13.04 -11.03
N LEU A 218 7.04 12.48 -11.76
CA LEU A 218 7.29 11.23 -12.49
C LEU A 218 8.41 11.40 -13.53
N TYR A 219 8.55 12.60 -14.11
CA TYR A 219 9.62 12.88 -15.05
C TYR A 219 11.01 12.89 -14.39
N GLU A 220 11.15 13.54 -13.22
CA GLU A 220 12.40 13.50 -12.42
C GLU A 220 12.77 12.07 -12.03
N LEU A 221 11.78 11.23 -11.69
CA LEU A 221 12.01 9.81 -11.41
C LEU A 221 12.50 9.06 -12.66
N ALA A 222 11.91 9.31 -13.82
CA ALA A 222 12.38 8.71 -15.07
C ALA A 222 13.81 9.14 -15.42
N GLU A 223 14.17 10.41 -15.21
CA GLU A 223 15.55 10.90 -15.37
C GLU A 223 16.50 10.22 -14.39
N MET A 224 16.11 10.09 -13.12
CA MET A 224 16.90 9.40 -12.10
C MET A 224 17.14 7.93 -12.46
N VAL A 225 16.11 7.20 -12.91
CA VAL A 225 16.26 5.83 -13.39
C VAL A 225 17.20 5.75 -14.58
N LYS A 226 17.08 6.69 -15.54
CA LYS A 226 17.97 6.77 -16.71
C LYS A 226 19.43 6.97 -16.30
N GLU A 227 19.70 7.89 -15.38
CA GLU A 227 21.04 8.12 -14.85
C GLU A 227 21.61 6.88 -14.14
N VAL A 228 20.85 6.30 -13.21
CA VAL A 228 21.29 5.15 -12.41
C VAL A 228 21.53 3.92 -13.26
N THR A 229 20.71 3.68 -14.27
CA THR A 229 20.89 2.54 -15.19
C THR A 229 21.98 2.75 -16.24
N GLY A 230 22.31 4.00 -16.54
CA GLY A 230 23.23 4.40 -17.60
C GLY A 230 22.68 4.18 -19.01
N THR A 231 21.35 4.03 -19.16
CA THR A 231 20.72 3.78 -20.47
C THR A 231 20.73 5.02 -21.37
N ASN A 232 20.84 4.80 -22.68
CA ASN A 232 20.65 5.84 -23.69
C ASN A 232 19.19 5.99 -24.15
N ALA A 233 18.26 5.26 -23.55
CA ALA A 233 16.83 5.34 -23.89
C ALA A 233 16.30 6.78 -23.74
N LYS A 234 15.45 7.19 -24.67
CA LYS A 234 14.81 8.53 -24.61
C LYS A 234 13.57 8.46 -23.73
N ILE A 235 13.42 9.47 -22.85
CA ILE A 235 12.18 9.63 -22.09
C ILE A 235 11.14 10.27 -23.01
N VAL A 236 9.98 9.62 -23.13
CA VAL A 236 8.86 10.06 -23.94
C VAL A 236 7.63 10.25 -23.05
N VAL A 237 7.05 11.44 -23.09
CA VAL A 237 5.81 11.78 -22.37
C VAL A 237 4.70 11.89 -23.41
N ASP A 238 3.69 11.00 -23.35
CA ASP A 238 2.66 10.89 -24.36
C ASP A 238 1.68 12.07 -24.37
N ARG A 239 1.38 12.61 -23.17
CA ARG A 239 0.45 13.74 -23.01
C ARG A 239 1.12 14.92 -22.33
N MET A 240 0.98 16.10 -22.93
CA MET A 240 1.49 17.35 -22.36
C MET A 240 0.74 17.76 -21.09
N GLY A 241 1.39 18.61 -20.28
CA GLY A 241 0.82 19.14 -19.04
C GLY A 241 0.98 18.21 -17.83
N TRP A 242 0.20 18.50 -16.78
CA TRP A 242 0.30 17.84 -15.48
C TRP A 242 -1.03 17.21 -15.09
N LYS A 243 -0.98 15.99 -14.57
CA LYS A 243 -2.10 15.42 -13.80
C LYS A 243 -2.16 16.04 -12.40
N PRO A 244 -3.32 16.00 -11.74
CA PRO A 244 -3.42 16.40 -10.34
C PRO A 244 -2.38 15.70 -9.47
N GLU A 245 -1.81 16.43 -8.52
CA GLU A 245 -0.86 15.88 -7.53
C GLU A 245 -1.54 14.75 -6.72
N TYR A 246 -0.76 13.72 -6.38
CA TYR A 246 -1.18 12.66 -5.48
C TYR A 246 -0.24 12.59 -4.29
N SER A 247 -0.62 13.22 -3.19
CA SER A 247 0.18 13.29 -1.98
C SER A 247 -0.68 13.35 -0.72
N GLY A 248 -0.15 12.90 0.39
CA GLY A 248 -0.77 12.98 1.70
C GLY A 248 -0.06 13.94 2.64
N ASP A 249 -0.78 14.41 3.64
CA ASP A 249 -0.25 15.04 4.83
C ASP A 249 -0.09 13.95 5.89
N ASN A 250 1.13 13.71 6.39
CA ASN A 250 1.44 12.69 7.39
C ASN A 250 1.63 13.27 8.81
N SER A 251 1.27 14.53 9.02
CA SER A 251 1.50 15.20 10.31
C SER A 251 0.77 14.51 11.46
N LEU A 252 -0.45 14.03 11.25
CA LEU A 252 -1.19 13.29 12.29
C LEU A 252 -0.47 12.00 12.72
N PHE A 253 0.15 11.30 11.75
CA PHE A 253 0.98 10.14 12.05
C PHE A 253 2.24 10.54 12.83
N ALA A 254 2.95 11.57 12.35
CA ALA A 254 4.19 12.06 12.96
C ALA A 254 3.98 12.57 14.39
N ASP A 255 2.89 13.27 14.65
CA ASP A 255 2.53 13.78 15.99
C ASP A 255 2.33 12.66 17.01
N GLU A 256 1.91 11.48 16.60
CA GLU A 256 1.65 10.37 17.52
C GLU A 256 2.77 9.32 17.57
N PHE A 257 3.34 8.96 16.43
CA PHE A 257 4.30 7.87 16.30
C PHE A 257 5.74 8.36 16.07
N GLY A 258 5.93 9.67 15.91
CA GLY A 258 7.21 10.28 15.55
C GLY A 258 7.40 10.42 14.03
N GLU A 259 8.36 11.26 13.67
CA GLU A 259 8.72 11.50 12.27
C GLU A 259 9.18 10.21 11.57
N LEU A 260 8.68 9.98 10.36
CA LEU A 260 9.13 8.87 9.55
C LEU A 260 10.56 9.11 9.05
N HIS A 261 11.41 8.11 9.22
CA HIS A 261 12.65 8.07 8.43
C HIS A 261 12.27 7.88 6.96
N ILE A 262 12.65 8.81 6.10
CA ILE A 262 12.41 8.73 4.66
C ILE A 262 13.73 8.58 3.94
N SER A 263 13.96 7.40 3.40
CA SER A 263 15.14 7.04 2.62
C SER A 263 15.32 7.94 1.39
N SER A 264 16.56 8.16 0.99
CA SER A 264 16.86 8.92 -0.22
C SER A 264 16.28 8.22 -1.44
N MET A 265 15.49 8.96 -2.24
CA MET A 265 14.89 8.42 -3.48
C MET A 265 15.95 7.85 -4.42
N ARG A 266 17.10 8.52 -4.54
CA ARG A 266 18.21 8.05 -5.40
C ARG A 266 18.79 6.72 -4.90
N GLU A 267 18.99 6.59 -3.60
CA GLU A 267 19.48 5.35 -2.99
C GLU A 267 18.51 4.20 -3.20
N THR A 268 17.22 4.41 -2.97
CA THR A 268 16.21 3.38 -3.17
C THR A 268 16.05 2.98 -4.63
N VAL A 269 16.15 3.92 -5.57
CA VAL A 269 16.19 3.61 -7.01
C VAL A 269 17.43 2.79 -7.35
N CYS A 270 18.62 3.09 -6.80
CA CYS A 270 19.82 2.26 -6.97
C CYS A 270 19.58 0.82 -6.47
N ASN A 271 19.01 0.67 -5.27
CA ASN A 271 18.69 -0.63 -4.69
C ASN A 271 17.73 -1.44 -5.59
N MET A 272 16.71 -0.79 -6.15
CA MET A 272 15.78 -1.42 -7.08
C MET A 272 16.46 -1.82 -8.40
N VAL A 273 17.30 -0.97 -8.96
CA VAL A 273 18.08 -1.27 -10.18
C VAL A 273 18.96 -2.49 -9.96
N ASP A 274 19.68 -2.55 -8.84
CA ASP A 274 20.55 -3.69 -8.51
C ASP A 274 19.74 -4.96 -8.24
N TYR A 275 18.59 -4.83 -7.59
CA TYR A 275 17.65 -5.95 -7.39
C TYR A 275 17.22 -6.54 -8.74
N TYR A 276 16.76 -5.73 -9.70
CA TYR A 276 16.29 -6.21 -11.01
C TYR A 276 17.43 -6.69 -11.92
N ARG A 277 18.62 -6.13 -11.79
CA ARG A 277 19.82 -6.70 -12.47
C ARG A 277 20.13 -8.11 -12.02
N LYS A 278 19.98 -8.38 -10.72
CA LYS A 278 20.29 -9.68 -10.12
C LYS A 278 19.19 -10.72 -10.34
N ASN A 279 17.93 -10.33 -10.23
CA ASN A 279 16.80 -11.25 -10.16
C ASN A 279 15.93 -11.28 -11.43
N GLY A 280 16.13 -10.33 -12.35
CA GLY A 280 15.25 -10.14 -13.50
C GLY A 280 13.87 -9.58 -13.12
N PHE A 281 12.96 -9.56 -14.11
CA PHE A 281 11.58 -9.09 -13.98
C PHE A 281 10.61 -10.28 -14.07
N ASN A 282 10.53 -11.06 -13.03
CA ASN A 282 9.66 -12.25 -12.95
C ASN A 282 8.30 -11.89 -12.36
#